data_e4eee67a4ea50a618d233715205a59b3
#
_entry.id   e4eee67a4ea50a618d233715205a59b3
#
_cell.length_a   1.000
_cell.length_b   1.000
_cell.length_c   1.000
_cell.angle_alpha   90.00
_cell.angle_beta   90.00
_cell.angle_gamma   90.00
#
_symmetry.space_group_name_H-M   'P 1'
#
loop_
_entity.id
_entity.type
_entity.pdbx_description
1 polymer ?
#
loop_
_entity_poly.entity_id
_entity_poly.type
_entity_poly.pdbx_seq_one_letter_code
_entity_poly.pdbx_strand_id
1 'polypeptide(L)'
;LETGQTWFWSRSRQELWNKGATSGNTQVVTGVSTDCDDDAIVVSVRPAGPACHTGENSCFHVPLGGTVGADNAPYAMLPDLEAIVRARAAEADPESSYTASLIHRGIDTMCKKIGEEATEVAIAAKGEERDQLIYESADLLYHLVVLWQSLDVRLADVAEELASRRREQG
;
A
#
# COMPACT_ATOMS: atom_id res chain seq x y z
N LEU A 1 -4.49 -6.37 -23.98
CA LEU A 1 -3.42 -7.04 -23.18
C LEU A 1 -2.07 -7.13 -23.89
N GLU A 2 -2.00 -6.86 -25.21
CA GLU A 2 -0.76 -7.02 -26.00
C GLU A 2 0.42 -6.19 -25.48
N THR A 3 0.15 -4.98 -24.93
CA THR A 3 1.18 -4.08 -24.44
C THR A 3 1.46 -4.24 -22.94
N GLY A 4 0.64 -4.98 -22.20
CA GLY A 4 0.69 -5.06 -20.74
C GLY A 4 0.36 -3.74 -20.02
N GLN A 5 -0.13 -2.73 -20.72
CA GLN A 5 -0.47 -1.42 -20.17
C GLN A 5 -1.92 -1.05 -20.44
N THR A 6 -2.46 -0.09 -19.67
CA THR A 6 -3.83 0.39 -19.85
C THR A 6 -3.93 1.38 -21.01
N TRP A 7 -4.93 1.15 -21.86
CA TRP A 7 -5.28 2.01 -22.98
C TRP A 7 -6.75 2.38 -22.89
N PHE A 8 -7.06 3.62 -23.17
CA PHE A 8 -8.42 4.16 -23.15
C PHE A 8 -8.76 4.81 -24.49
N TRP A 9 -10.03 4.74 -24.87
CA TRP A 9 -10.50 5.49 -26.01
C TRP A 9 -10.73 6.95 -25.62
N SER A 10 -9.99 7.86 -26.23
CA SER A 10 -10.18 9.31 -26.06
C SER A 10 -11.28 9.79 -26.97
N ARG A 11 -12.44 10.15 -26.41
CA ARG A 11 -13.56 10.70 -27.18
C ARG A 11 -13.24 12.03 -27.84
N SER A 12 -12.44 12.87 -27.21
CA SER A 12 -12.06 14.18 -27.74
C SER A 12 -11.05 14.10 -28.89
N ARG A 13 -10.13 13.08 -28.83
CA ARG A 13 -9.09 12.87 -29.86
C ARG A 13 -9.49 11.83 -30.90
N GLN A 14 -10.55 11.05 -30.65
CA GLN A 14 -11.00 9.93 -31.49
C GLN A 14 -9.90 8.91 -31.75
N GLU A 15 -9.09 8.60 -30.73
CA GLU A 15 -7.98 7.66 -30.83
C GLU A 15 -7.77 6.87 -29.52
N LEU A 16 -7.07 5.75 -29.60
CA LEU A 16 -6.60 5.04 -28.44
C LEU A 16 -5.45 5.82 -27.78
N TRP A 17 -5.54 5.96 -26.47
CA TRP A 17 -4.58 6.70 -25.66
C TRP A 17 -4.03 5.82 -24.54
N ASN A 18 -2.69 5.70 -24.45
CA ASN A 18 -2.02 5.01 -23.35
C ASN A 18 -2.04 5.88 -22.10
N LYS A 19 -2.53 5.34 -21.00
CA LYS A 19 -2.56 6.05 -19.72
C LYS A 19 -1.14 6.33 -19.26
N GLY A 20 -0.84 7.59 -19.02
CA GLY A 20 0.47 8.04 -18.58
C GLY A 20 1.47 8.34 -19.68
N ALA A 21 1.12 8.24 -20.97
CA ALA A 21 2.04 8.52 -22.07
C ALA A 21 2.66 9.93 -22.02
N THR A 22 1.92 10.92 -21.48
CA THR A 22 2.40 12.30 -21.36
C THR A 22 3.04 12.59 -20.01
N SER A 23 2.49 12.03 -18.92
CA SER A 23 2.92 12.32 -17.54
C SER A 23 4.02 11.39 -17.02
N GLY A 24 4.30 10.28 -17.69
CA GLY A 24 5.15 9.21 -17.17
C GLY A 24 4.42 8.25 -16.19
N ASN A 25 3.23 8.61 -15.73
CA ASN A 25 2.44 7.80 -14.78
C ASN A 25 1.69 6.68 -15.51
N THR A 26 2.44 5.77 -16.11
CA THR A 26 1.89 4.60 -16.81
C THR A 26 1.30 3.59 -15.82
N GLN A 27 0.47 2.68 -16.31
CA GLN A 27 -0.17 1.63 -15.50
C GLN A 27 0.11 0.27 -16.15
N VAL A 28 0.90 -0.55 -15.47
CA VAL A 28 1.14 -1.95 -15.88
C VAL A 28 -0.02 -2.80 -15.40
N VAL A 29 -0.66 -3.54 -16.30
CA VAL A 29 -1.76 -4.45 -15.98
C VAL A 29 -1.22 -5.66 -15.25
N THR A 30 -1.76 -5.95 -14.06
CA THR A 30 -1.41 -7.11 -13.24
C THR A 30 -2.51 -8.15 -13.17
N GLY A 31 -3.75 -7.80 -13.54
CA GLY A 31 -4.88 -8.71 -13.59
C GLY A 31 -6.08 -8.07 -14.29
N VAL A 32 -6.94 -8.93 -14.84
CA VAL A 32 -8.22 -8.53 -15.43
C VAL A 32 -9.26 -9.54 -14.97
N SER A 33 -10.40 -9.06 -14.50
CA SER A 33 -11.53 -9.88 -14.07
C SER A 33 -12.82 -9.30 -14.59
N THR A 34 -13.81 -10.15 -14.86
CA THR A 34 -15.19 -9.76 -15.09
C THR A 34 -16.00 -9.96 -13.82
N ASP A 35 -17.15 -9.33 -13.71
CA ASP A 35 -18.14 -9.61 -12.69
C ASP A 35 -18.97 -10.86 -13.01
N CYS A 36 -20.01 -11.16 -12.21
CA CYS A 36 -20.75 -12.42 -12.29
C CYS A 36 -21.68 -12.53 -13.50
N ASP A 37 -22.02 -11.46 -14.19
CA ASP A 37 -22.87 -11.39 -15.37
C ASP A 37 -22.15 -10.83 -16.62
N ASP A 38 -20.83 -10.67 -16.52
CA ASP A 38 -19.91 -10.28 -17.61
C ASP A 38 -20.19 -8.89 -18.22
N ASP A 39 -20.83 -8.00 -17.47
CA ASP A 39 -21.13 -6.65 -17.97
C ASP A 39 -20.13 -5.58 -17.46
N ALA A 40 -19.28 -5.89 -16.48
CA ALA A 40 -18.22 -5.02 -15.99
C ALA A 40 -16.84 -5.71 -15.99
N ILE A 41 -15.80 -4.91 -16.19
CA ILE A 41 -14.42 -5.38 -16.17
C ILE A 41 -13.63 -4.57 -15.13
N VAL A 42 -12.97 -5.29 -14.22
CA VAL A 42 -11.98 -4.72 -13.30
C VAL A 42 -10.58 -4.99 -13.84
N VAL A 43 -9.81 -3.94 -13.99
CA VAL A 43 -8.40 -4.03 -14.39
C VAL A 43 -7.53 -3.67 -13.20
N SER A 44 -6.82 -4.64 -12.64
CA SER A 44 -5.81 -4.43 -11.62
C SER A 44 -4.53 -3.92 -12.26
N VAL A 45 -3.95 -2.87 -11.69
CA VAL A 45 -2.77 -2.23 -12.28
C VAL A 45 -1.72 -1.91 -11.22
N ARG A 46 -0.46 -1.90 -11.65
CA ARG A 46 0.65 -1.30 -10.90
C ARG A 46 0.95 0.06 -11.54
N PRO A 47 0.62 1.18 -10.86
CA PRO A 47 0.90 2.51 -11.38
C PRO A 47 2.38 2.89 -11.19
N ALA A 48 2.97 3.60 -12.16
CA ALA A 48 4.32 4.16 -12.04
C ALA A 48 4.34 5.46 -11.22
N GLY A 49 3.19 6.05 -10.94
CA GLY A 49 2.99 7.26 -10.15
C GLY A 49 1.51 7.58 -9.98
N PRO A 50 1.16 8.75 -9.43
CA PRO A 50 -0.22 9.14 -9.16
C PRO A 50 -1.14 8.98 -10.37
N ALA A 51 -2.28 8.31 -10.18
CA ALA A 51 -3.23 8.07 -11.27
C ALA A 51 -4.08 9.30 -11.60
N CYS A 52 -4.31 10.17 -10.62
CA CYS A 52 -5.08 11.40 -10.78
C CYS A 52 -4.23 12.52 -11.40
N HIS A 53 -4.86 13.37 -12.22
CA HIS A 53 -4.23 14.56 -12.82
C HIS A 53 -3.90 15.64 -11.77
N THR A 54 -4.48 15.56 -10.57
CA THR A 54 -4.19 16.46 -9.44
C THR A 54 -2.95 16.05 -8.65
N GLY A 55 -2.34 14.89 -8.96
CA GLY A 55 -1.23 14.32 -8.22
C GLY A 55 -1.64 13.35 -7.12
N GLU A 56 -2.94 13.11 -6.93
CA GLU A 56 -3.46 12.14 -5.97
C GLU A 56 -3.36 10.70 -6.50
N ASN A 57 -3.21 9.74 -5.60
CA ASN A 57 -3.11 8.32 -5.95
C ASN A 57 -4.35 7.80 -6.68
N SER A 58 -5.54 8.34 -6.37
CA SER A 58 -6.81 7.99 -6.98
C SER A 58 -7.63 9.25 -7.30
N CYS A 59 -8.46 9.18 -8.34
CA CYS A 59 -9.45 10.22 -8.63
C CYS A 59 -10.61 10.25 -7.61
N PHE A 60 -10.76 9.20 -6.81
CA PHE A 60 -11.80 9.05 -5.78
C PHE A 60 -11.33 9.54 -4.40
N HIS A 61 -10.60 10.64 -4.33
CA HIS A 61 -10.09 11.23 -3.10
C HIS A 61 -10.99 12.32 -2.48
N VAL A 62 -12.07 12.70 -3.17
CA VAL A 62 -13.04 13.68 -2.67
C VAL A 62 -14.27 12.94 -2.12
N PRO A 63 -14.53 12.96 -0.80
CA PRO A 63 -15.69 12.29 -0.23
C PRO A 63 -16.99 12.98 -0.64
N LEU A 64 -18.01 12.20 -0.97
CA LEU A 64 -19.37 12.66 -1.14
C LEU A 64 -20.06 12.73 0.23
N GLY A 65 -20.34 13.95 0.69
CA GLY A 65 -21.21 14.21 1.85
C GLY A 65 -20.66 13.72 3.18
N GLY A 66 -19.70 14.37 3.71
CA GLY A 66 -19.28 14.64 5.10
C GLY A 66 -19.44 13.66 6.24
N THR A 67 -19.94 12.44 6.08
CA THR A 67 -20.30 11.57 7.22
C THR A 67 -19.92 10.08 7.08
N VAL A 68 -19.56 9.62 5.91
CA VAL A 68 -18.75 8.40 5.85
C VAL A 68 -17.33 8.93 5.68
N GLY A 69 -16.53 8.84 6.73
CA GLY A 69 -15.18 9.34 6.71
C GLY A 69 -14.51 8.90 5.42
N ALA A 70 -14.00 9.86 4.69
CA ALA A 70 -13.07 9.62 3.61
C ALA A 70 -11.76 9.02 4.13
N ASP A 71 -11.76 8.71 5.37
CA ASP A 71 -10.77 7.91 6.05
C ASP A 71 -10.94 6.51 5.51
N ASN A 72 -10.43 6.41 4.27
CA ASN A 72 -9.92 5.22 3.63
C ASN A 72 -10.53 3.94 4.18
N ALA A 73 -11.17 3.16 3.29
CA ALA A 73 -11.53 1.82 3.71
C ALA A 73 -10.37 1.26 4.53
N PRO A 74 -10.58 0.69 5.73
CA PRO A 74 -9.49 0.26 6.62
C PRO A 74 -8.40 -0.54 5.91
N TYR A 75 -8.76 -1.20 4.81
CA TYR A 75 -7.83 -1.95 3.97
C TYR A 75 -6.87 -1.09 3.10
N ALA A 76 -7.19 0.19 2.89
CA ALA A 76 -6.28 1.11 2.21
C ALA A 76 -5.18 1.64 3.15
N MET A 77 -5.34 1.44 4.46
CA MET A 77 -4.40 1.96 5.46
C MET A 77 -2.98 1.42 5.29
N LEU A 78 -2.79 0.17 4.87
CA LEU A 78 -1.44 -0.39 4.70
C LEU A 78 -0.65 0.26 3.55
N PRO A 79 -1.21 0.43 2.33
CA PRO A 79 -0.56 1.22 1.29
C PRO A 79 -0.31 2.68 1.69
N ASP A 80 -1.24 3.30 2.42
CA ASP A 80 -1.07 4.66 2.91
C ASP A 80 0.04 4.74 3.95
N LEU A 81 0.13 3.76 4.87
CA LEU A 81 1.21 3.65 5.85
C LEU A 81 2.57 3.52 5.15
N GLU A 82 2.68 2.68 4.11
CA GLU A 82 3.91 2.57 3.33
C GLU A 82 4.31 3.93 2.71
N ALA A 83 3.36 4.68 2.15
CA ALA A 83 3.62 6.00 1.59
C ALA A 83 4.06 7.01 2.67
N ILE A 84 3.43 7.01 3.84
CA ILE A 84 3.78 7.85 4.99
C ILE A 84 5.20 7.51 5.49
N VAL A 85 5.50 6.24 5.70
CA VAL A 85 6.82 5.78 6.16
C VAL A 85 7.89 6.18 5.16
N ARG A 86 7.65 6.02 3.86
CA ARG A 86 8.57 6.45 2.80
C ARG A 86 8.82 7.95 2.83
N ALA A 87 7.78 8.77 3.01
CA ALA A 87 7.92 10.21 3.13
C ALA A 87 8.76 10.59 4.36
N ARG A 88 8.51 9.98 5.51
CA ARG A 88 9.27 10.20 6.75
C ARG A 88 10.71 9.70 6.66
N ALA A 89 10.95 8.61 5.93
CA ALA A 89 12.30 8.09 5.68
C ALA A 89 13.17 9.05 4.87
N ALA A 90 12.56 9.90 4.04
CA ALA A 90 13.26 10.92 3.26
C ALA A 90 13.61 12.18 4.08
N GLU A 91 13.10 12.32 5.30
CA GLU A 91 13.40 13.45 6.19
C GLU A 91 14.85 13.34 6.71
N ALA A 92 15.63 14.41 6.52
CA ALA A 92 17.05 14.43 6.92
C ALA A 92 17.24 14.55 8.44
N ASP A 93 16.25 15.10 9.16
CA ASP A 93 16.30 15.33 10.59
C ASP A 93 15.71 14.13 11.36
N PRO A 94 16.54 13.39 12.15
CA PRO A 94 16.05 12.28 12.98
C PRO A 94 15.04 12.69 14.05
N GLU A 95 14.99 13.98 14.41
CA GLU A 95 14.05 14.53 15.40
C GLU A 95 12.70 14.91 14.78
N SER A 96 12.59 14.91 13.44
CA SER A 96 11.37 15.29 12.73
C SER A 96 10.21 14.33 12.97
N SER A 97 10.50 13.04 13.20
CA SER A 97 9.49 12.00 13.45
C SER A 97 10.07 10.77 14.12
N TYR A 98 9.20 9.97 14.75
CA TYR A 98 9.57 8.69 15.32
C TYR A 98 10.13 7.72 14.25
N THR A 99 9.52 7.72 13.06
CA THR A 99 9.99 6.93 11.91
C THR A 99 11.42 7.32 11.52
N ALA A 100 11.71 8.62 11.37
CA ALA A 100 13.04 9.10 11.02
C ALA A 100 14.07 8.73 12.11
N SER A 101 13.69 8.84 13.38
CA SER A 101 14.52 8.42 14.52
C SER A 101 14.83 6.92 14.49
N LEU A 102 13.83 6.06 14.21
CA LEU A 102 14.04 4.60 14.10
C LEU A 102 15.01 4.25 12.98
N ILE A 103 14.83 4.85 11.81
CA ILE A 103 15.70 4.61 10.65
C ILE A 103 17.12 5.06 10.95
N HIS A 104 17.30 6.21 11.57
CA HIS A 104 18.63 6.72 11.98
C HIS A 104 19.32 5.78 12.97
N ARG A 105 18.60 5.18 13.91
CA ARG A 105 19.14 4.19 14.88
C ARG A 105 19.55 2.86 14.22
N GLY A 106 19.11 2.59 13.01
CA GLY A 106 19.52 1.46 12.21
C GLY A 106 18.73 0.17 12.45
N ILE A 107 19.08 -0.84 11.65
CA ILE A 107 18.36 -2.11 11.52
C ILE A 107 18.25 -2.85 12.86
N ASP A 108 19.29 -2.87 13.68
CA ASP A 108 19.28 -3.59 14.96
C ASP A 108 18.18 -3.08 15.90
N THR A 109 17.96 -1.74 15.91
CA THR A 109 16.88 -1.14 16.71
C THR A 109 15.50 -1.51 16.18
N MET A 110 15.33 -1.52 14.85
CA MET A 110 14.07 -1.93 14.22
C MET A 110 13.78 -3.41 14.48
N CYS A 111 14.77 -4.30 14.33
CA CYS A 111 14.63 -5.72 14.63
C CYS A 111 14.29 -5.96 16.10
N LYS A 112 14.91 -5.22 17.02
CA LYS A 112 14.59 -5.29 18.45
C LYS A 112 13.12 -4.93 18.69
N LYS A 113 12.62 -3.82 18.10
CA LYS A 113 11.22 -3.41 18.23
C LYS A 113 10.26 -4.48 17.68
N ILE A 114 10.52 -5.05 16.50
CA ILE A 114 9.72 -6.14 15.96
C ILE A 114 9.65 -7.33 16.93
N GLY A 115 10.76 -7.69 17.57
CA GLY A 115 10.78 -8.76 18.56
C GLY A 115 9.96 -8.44 19.83
N GLU A 116 10.00 -7.19 20.29
CA GLU A 116 9.17 -6.68 21.40
C GLU A 116 7.69 -6.79 21.05
N GLU A 117 7.23 -6.16 19.95
CA GLU A 117 5.83 -6.13 19.53
C GLU A 117 5.29 -7.54 19.21
N ALA A 118 6.08 -8.41 18.57
CA ALA A 118 5.68 -9.79 18.32
C ALA A 118 5.45 -10.57 19.62
N THR A 119 6.23 -10.29 20.66
CA THR A 119 6.06 -10.90 21.99
C THR A 119 4.79 -10.37 22.66
N GLU A 120 4.53 -9.06 22.58
CA GLU A 120 3.34 -8.42 23.16
C GLU A 120 2.05 -8.90 22.45
N VAL A 121 2.07 -9.08 21.13
CA VAL A 121 0.97 -9.75 20.38
C VAL A 121 0.70 -11.16 20.96
N ALA A 122 1.74 -11.97 21.22
CA ALA A 122 1.58 -13.31 21.75
C ALA A 122 1.03 -13.31 23.18
N ILE A 123 1.45 -12.36 24.01
CA ILE A 123 0.96 -12.19 25.40
C ILE A 123 -0.52 -11.77 25.37
N ALA A 124 -0.88 -10.75 24.60
CA ALA A 124 -2.24 -10.28 24.47
C ALA A 124 -3.19 -11.36 23.95
N ALA A 125 -2.75 -12.15 22.96
CA ALA A 125 -3.51 -13.29 22.45
C ALA A 125 -3.78 -14.36 23.51
N LYS A 126 -2.79 -14.63 24.39
CA LYS A 126 -2.97 -15.61 25.50
C LYS A 126 -3.78 -15.07 26.66
N GLY A 127 -3.77 -13.76 26.87
CA GLY A 127 -4.58 -13.07 27.89
C GLY A 127 -6.03 -12.88 27.49
N GLU A 128 -6.40 -13.23 26.25
CA GLU A 128 -7.75 -12.99 25.67
C GLU A 128 -8.13 -11.50 25.63
N GLU A 129 -7.14 -10.62 25.59
CA GLU A 129 -7.30 -9.16 25.60
C GLU A 129 -7.41 -8.64 24.16
N ARG A 130 -8.62 -8.68 23.58
CA ARG A 130 -8.86 -8.35 22.16
C ARG A 130 -8.34 -6.96 21.76
N ASP A 131 -8.57 -5.95 22.57
CA ASP A 131 -8.20 -4.57 22.21
C ASP A 131 -6.68 -4.39 22.25
N GLN A 132 -6.02 -5.02 23.24
CA GLN A 132 -4.57 -5.05 23.32
C GLN A 132 -3.96 -5.83 22.16
N LEU A 133 -4.54 -6.97 21.78
CA LEU A 133 -4.12 -7.74 20.62
C LEU A 133 -4.18 -6.91 19.33
N ILE A 134 -5.24 -6.12 19.12
CA ILE A 134 -5.35 -5.22 17.97
C ILE A 134 -4.27 -4.15 18.02
N TYR A 135 -4.04 -3.54 19.18
CA TYR A 135 -3.04 -2.49 19.39
C TYR A 135 -1.63 -3.00 19.04
N GLU A 136 -1.18 -4.09 19.67
CA GLU A 136 0.15 -4.64 19.46
C GLU A 136 0.35 -5.18 18.03
N SER A 137 -0.72 -5.71 17.42
CA SER A 137 -0.68 -6.11 16.02
C SER A 137 -0.47 -4.93 15.07
N ALA A 138 -1.05 -3.77 15.37
CA ALA A 138 -0.85 -2.55 14.60
C ALA A 138 0.59 -2.03 14.74
N ASP A 139 1.15 -2.05 15.95
CA ASP A 139 2.53 -1.64 16.22
C ASP A 139 3.53 -2.60 15.54
N LEU A 140 3.28 -3.90 15.57
CA LEU A 140 4.09 -4.89 14.85
C LEU A 140 4.09 -4.61 13.33
N LEU A 141 2.91 -4.38 12.73
CA LEU A 141 2.79 -4.05 11.30
C LEU A 141 3.51 -2.75 10.96
N TYR A 142 3.39 -1.73 11.79
CA TYR A 142 4.11 -0.47 11.62
C TYR A 142 5.63 -0.68 11.58
N HIS A 143 6.20 -1.39 12.56
CA HIS A 143 7.64 -1.64 12.63
C HIS A 143 8.15 -2.52 11.48
N LEU A 144 7.32 -3.47 11.00
CA LEU A 144 7.64 -4.25 9.80
C LEU A 144 7.72 -3.34 8.55
N VAL A 145 6.76 -2.43 8.35
CA VAL A 145 6.78 -1.50 7.21
C VAL A 145 7.99 -0.57 7.27
N VAL A 146 8.39 -0.09 8.46
CA VAL A 146 9.61 0.73 8.62
C VAL A 146 10.86 -0.06 8.26
N LEU A 147 10.97 -1.32 8.71
CA LEU A 147 12.09 -2.20 8.37
C LEU A 147 12.15 -2.47 6.87
N TRP A 148 11.03 -2.81 6.25
CA TRP A 148 10.93 -3.06 4.81
C TRP A 148 11.39 -1.85 4.01
N GLN A 149 10.92 -0.66 4.36
CA GLN A 149 11.34 0.59 3.71
C GLN A 149 12.86 0.82 3.82
N SER A 150 13.47 0.47 4.95
CA SER A 150 14.91 0.63 5.18
C SER A 150 15.77 -0.37 4.37
N LEU A 151 15.16 -1.45 3.89
CA LEU A 151 15.77 -2.52 3.10
C LEU A 151 15.30 -2.54 1.64
N ASP A 152 14.60 -1.49 1.20
CA ASP A 152 14.02 -1.38 -0.15
C ASP A 152 13.07 -2.54 -0.52
N VAL A 153 12.37 -3.08 0.48
CA VAL A 153 11.29 -4.07 0.31
C VAL A 153 9.95 -3.33 0.34
N ARG A 154 9.08 -3.60 -0.62
CA ARG A 154 7.75 -2.98 -0.69
C ARG A 154 6.69 -3.90 -0.11
N LEU A 155 5.61 -3.31 0.38
CA LEU A 155 4.42 -4.06 0.80
C LEU A 155 3.92 -4.99 -0.33
N ALA A 156 4.01 -4.54 -1.59
CA ALA A 156 3.63 -5.33 -2.76
C ALA A 156 4.47 -6.61 -2.90
N ASP A 157 5.77 -6.57 -2.60
CA ASP A 157 6.66 -7.72 -2.72
C ASP A 157 6.27 -8.81 -1.70
N VAL A 158 5.92 -8.39 -0.48
CA VAL A 158 5.42 -9.30 0.57
C VAL A 158 4.05 -9.87 0.22
N ALA A 159 3.16 -9.04 -0.34
CA ALA A 159 1.84 -9.48 -0.79
C ALA A 159 1.92 -10.47 -1.96
N GLU A 160 2.83 -10.26 -2.92
CA GLU A 160 3.09 -11.18 -4.03
C GLU A 160 3.61 -12.54 -3.53
N GLU A 161 4.49 -12.55 -2.54
CA GLU A 161 4.97 -13.79 -1.90
C GLU A 161 3.81 -14.56 -1.22
N LEU A 162 2.95 -13.88 -0.48
CA LEU A 162 1.78 -14.51 0.13
C LEU A 162 0.81 -15.07 -0.94
N ALA A 163 0.62 -14.34 -2.03
CA ALA A 163 -0.22 -14.78 -3.14
C ALA A 163 0.37 -16.00 -3.87
N SER A 164 1.70 -16.09 -3.99
CA SER A 164 2.37 -17.26 -4.60
C SER A 164 2.15 -18.53 -3.79
N ARG A 165 2.33 -18.45 -2.46
CA ARG A 165 2.10 -19.60 -1.55
C ARG A 165 0.67 -20.11 -1.59
N ARG A 166 -0.32 -19.20 -1.75
CA ARG A 166 -1.71 -19.62 -1.90
C ARG A 166 -1.95 -20.40 -3.20
N ARG A 167 -1.28 -20.05 -4.30
CA ARG A 167 -1.39 -20.77 -5.57
C ARG A 167 -0.77 -22.17 -5.55
N GLU A 168 0.30 -22.36 -4.75
CA GLU A 168 0.98 -23.64 -4.62
C GLU A 168 0.20 -24.66 -3.76
N GLN A 169 -0.74 -24.19 -2.94
CA GLN A 169 -1.53 -25.02 -2.01
C GLN A 169 -2.93 -25.39 -2.55
N GLY A 170 -3.35 -24.88 -3.69
CA GLY A 170 -4.63 -25.15 -4.35
C GLY A 170 -4.46 -25.87 -5.66
#